data_f432463a454c60775ce27c0bdbd02bb8
#
_entry.id   f432463a454c60775ce27c0bdbd02bb8
#
_cell.length_a   1.000
_cell.length_b   1.000
_cell.length_c   1.000
_cell.angle_alpha   90.00
_cell.angle_beta   90.00
_cell.angle_gamma   90.00
#
_symmetry.space_group_name_H-M   'P 1'
#
loop_
_entity.id
_entity.type
_entity.pdbx_description
1 polymer ?
#
loop_
_entity_poly.entity_id
_entity_poly.type
_entity_poly.pdbx_seq_one_letter_code
_entity_poly.pdbx_strand_id
1 'polypeptide(L)'
;MDNITSANIESAKDGNAQALEALVQGIQDRVYHLACRMLADPHAAQDATQEILIRVVTKLSTYRGDSSFETWTYRVATNYLLTARKIIASDRGLSFQMFSDDLLNGLADENAAAPEDHIMLNELRIRCTI
;
A
#
# COMPACT_ATOMS: atom_id res chain seq x y z
N MET A 1 12.88 2.03 -15.18
CA MET A 1 12.29 1.79 -14.75
C MET A 1 11.50 2.58 -14.59
N ASP A 2 11.49 3.34 -14.89
CA ASP A 2 10.71 3.94 -14.58
C ASP A 2 10.01 4.65 -15.44
N ASN A 3 8.99 4.17 -15.95
CA ASN A 3 8.01 4.79 -16.73
C ASN A 3 7.06 5.59 -15.92
N ILE A 4 7.34 5.79 -14.70
CA ILE A 4 6.48 6.57 -13.81
C ILE A 4 6.92 8.02 -13.87
N THR A 5 6.30 8.76 -14.76
CA THR A 5 6.59 10.18 -14.92
C THR A 5 5.35 10.98 -14.54
N SER A 6 5.55 12.27 -14.32
CA SER A 6 4.43 13.15 -14.02
C SER A 6 3.39 13.14 -15.12
N ALA A 7 3.85 13.06 -16.38
CA ALA A 7 2.92 13.04 -17.51
C ALA A 7 2.06 11.77 -17.48
N ASN A 8 2.66 10.62 -17.17
CA ASN A 8 1.90 9.38 -17.08
C ASN A 8 0.89 9.42 -15.95
N ILE A 9 1.27 9.99 -14.83
CA ILE A 9 0.38 10.09 -13.68
C ILE A 9 -0.83 10.95 -14.04
N GLU A 10 -0.60 12.09 -14.66
CA GLU A 10 -1.71 12.96 -15.03
C GLU A 10 -2.62 12.31 -16.06
N SER A 11 -2.04 11.64 -17.05
CA SER A 11 -2.85 10.93 -18.04
C SER A 11 -3.70 9.84 -17.39
N ALA A 12 -3.13 9.12 -16.45
CA ALA A 12 -3.87 8.06 -15.77
C ALA A 12 -5.00 8.64 -14.94
N LYS A 13 -4.76 9.77 -14.29
CA LYS A 13 -5.81 10.44 -13.51
C LYS A 13 -6.95 10.91 -14.40
N ASP A 14 -6.63 11.24 -15.64
CA ASP A 14 -7.64 11.67 -16.60
C ASP A 14 -8.39 10.52 -17.25
N GLY A 15 -8.06 9.30 -16.89
CA GLY A 15 -8.78 8.14 -17.37
C GLY A 15 -8.12 7.42 -18.53
N ASN A 16 -6.87 7.74 -18.85
CA ASN A 16 -6.15 7.05 -19.92
C ASN A 16 -5.78 5.65 -19.47
N ALA A 17 -6.40 4.65 -20.11
CA ALA A 17 -6.21 3.26 -19.69
C ALA A 17 -4.78 2.79 -19.87
N GLN A 18 -4.12 3.21 -20.94
CA GLN A 18 -2.76 2.80 -21.18
C GLN A 18 -1.79 3.36 -20.15
N ALA A 19 -1.99 4.63 -19.79
CA ALA A 19 -1.17 5.26 -18.76
C ALA A 19 -1.40 4.58 -17.41
N LEU A 20 -2.64 4.25 -17.11
CA LEU A 20 -2.97 3.57 -15.87
C LEU A 20 -2.31 2.21 -15.81
N GLU A 21 -2.38 1.46 -16.91
CA GLU A 21 -1.76 0.15 -16.97
C GLU A 21 -0.25 0.25 -16.77
N ALA A 22 0.38 1.26 -17.36
CA ALA A 22 1.81 1.45 -17.20
C ALA A 22 2.17 1.73 -15.75
N LEU A 23 1.37 2.51 -15.04
CA LEU A 23 1.61 2.78 -13.64
C LEU A 23 1.50 1.50 -12.81
N VAL A 24 0.46 0.73 -13.05
CA VAL A 24 0.24 -0.52 -12.31
C VAL A 24 1.39 -1.49 -12.55
N GLN A 25 1.81 -1.65 -13.80
CA GLN A 25 2.91 -2.53 -14.12
C GLN A 25 4.21 -2.07 -13.47
N GLY A 26 4.39 -0.77 -13.37
CA GLY A 26 5.60 -0.20 -12.80
C GLY A 26 5.73 -0.42 -11.31
N ILE A 27 4.63 -0.63 -10.60
CA ILE A 27 4.67 -0.80 -9.16
C ILE A 27 4.36 -2.21 -8.70
N GLN A 28 3.88 -3.06 -9.58
CA GLN A 28 3.37 -4.37 -9.21
C GLN A 28 4.40 -5.24 -8.48
N ASP A 29 5.59 -5.33 -9.02
CA ASP A 29 6.62 -6.18 -8.42
C ASP A 29 7.05 -5.67 -7.05
N ARG A 30 7.17 -4.36 -6.92
CA ARG A 30 7.56 -3.77 -5.64
C ARG A 30 6.51 -4.03 -4.58
N VAL A 31 5.25 -3.88 -4.96
CA VAL A 31 4.14 -4.14 -4.04
C VAL A 31 4.14 -5.60 -3.62
N TYR A 32 4.33 -6.50 -4.59
CA TYR A 32 4.35 -7.92 -4.28
C TYR A 32 5.50 -8.29 -3.34
N HIS A 33 6.69 -7.76 -3.60
CA HIS A 33 7.82 -8.06 -2.74
C HIS A 33 7.60 -7.53 -1.32
N LEU A 34 7.03 -6.36 -1.21
CA LEU A 34 6.70 -5.81 0.10
C LEU A 34 5.67 -6.69 0.81
N ALA A 35 4.65 -7.12 0.08
CA ALA A 35 3.62 -7.98 0.64
C ALA A 35 4.21 -9.30 1.13
N CYS A 36 5.12 -9.88 0.35
CA CYS A 36 5.77 -11.13 0.76
C CYS A 36 6.55 -10.96 2.05
N ARG A 37 7.27 -9.84 2.18
CA ARG A 37 8.04 -9.61 3.40
C ARG A 37 7.16 -9.42 4.61
N MET A 38 6.02 -8.76 4.43
CA MET A 38 5.17 -8.45 5.56
C MET A 38 4.24 -9.58 5.94
N LEU A 39 3.78 -10.36 4.98
CA LEU A 39 2.81 -11.42 5.25
C LEU A 39 3.43 -12.80 5.36
N ALA A 40 4.62 -12.98 4.82
CA ALA A 40 5.36 -14.25 4.90
C ALA A 40 4.59 -15.44 4.32
N ASP A 41 3.71 -15.18 3.36
CA ASP A 41 2.88 -16.21 2.73
C ASP A 41 2.63 -15.78 1.29
N PRO A 42 3.12 -16.54 0.29
CA PRO A 42 2.97 -16.13 -1.11
C PRO A 42 1.53 -15.97 -1.57
N HIS A 43 0.64 -16.82 -1.09
CA HIS A 43 -0.77 -16.71 -1.50
C HIS A 43 -1.41 -15.46 -0.92
N ALA A 44 -1.17 -15.21 0.36
CA ALA A 44 -1.68 -13.99 0.98
C ALA A 44 -1.07 -12.77 0.32
N ALA A 45 0.22 -12.84 -0.06
CA ALA A 45 0.89 -11.73 -0.72
C ALA A 45 0.29 -11.45 -2.10
N GLN A 46 -0.06 -12.49 -2.84
CA GLN A 46 -0.71 -12.30 -4.13
C GLN A 46 -2.06 -11.62 -4.00
N ASP A 47 -2.87 -12.09 -3.07
CA ASP A 47 -4.18 -11.50 -2.82
C ASP A 47 -4.04 -10.05 -2.37
N ALA A 48 -3.09 -9.79 -1.48
CA ALA A 48 -2.86 -8.43 -1.00
C ALA A 48 -2.38 -7.53 -2.12
N THR A 49 -1.51 -8.03 -3.00
CA THR A 49 -1.02 -7.24 -4.13
C THR A 49 -2.17 -6.80 -5.01
N GLN A 50 -3.08 -7.72 -5.35
CA GLN A 50 -4.22 -7.37 -6.17
C GLN A 50 -5.06 -6.28 -5.50
N GLU A 51 -5.32 -6.44 -4.23
CA GLU A 51 -6.14 -5.47 -3.50
C GLU A 51 -5.45 -4.12 -3.42
N ILE A 52 -4.13 -4.11 -3.19
CA ILE A 52 -3.38 -2.87 -3.11
C ILE A 52 -3.41 -2.15 -4.45
N LEU A 53 -3.24 -2.88 -5.55
CA LEU A 53 -3.29 -2.26 -6.86
C LEU A 53 -4.65 -1.64 -7.14
N ILE A 54 -5.70 -2.31 -6.72
CA ILE A 54 -7.05 -1.75 -6.85
C ILE A 54 -7.16 -0.45 -6.04
N ARG A 55 -6.60 -0.43 -4.85
CA ARG A 55 -6.66 0.78 -4.02
C ARG A 55 -5.85 1.92 -4.62
N VAL A 56 -4.69 1.60 -5.19
CA VAL A 56 -3.89 2.62 -5.88
C VAL A 56 -4.70 3.24 -7.00
N VAL A 57 -5.34 2.40 -7.82
CA VAL A 57 -6.12 2.89 -8.94
C VAL A 57 -7.31 3.73 -8.47
N THR A 58 -8.03 3.25 -7.48
CA THR A 58 -9.23 3.95 -7.02
C THR A 58 -8.91 5.24 -6.28
N LYS A 59 -7.73 5.32 -5.66
CA LYS A 59 -7.35 6.52 -4.92
C LYS A 59 -6.40 7.42 -5.68
N LEU A 60 -6.14 7.11 -6.93
CA LEU A 60 -5.18 7.88 -7.72
C LEU A 60 -5.58 9.34 -7.82
N SER A 61 -6.87 9.62 -7.89
CA SER A 61 -7.35 10.98 -7.99
C SER A 61 -7.01 11.82 -6.74
N THR A 62 -6.71 11.17 -5.63
CA THR A 62 -6.34 11.88 -4.41
C THR A 62 -4.84 12.15 -4.31
N TYR A 63 -4.04 11.57 -5.19
CA TYR A 63 -2.61 11.81 -5.18
C TYR A 63 -2.34 13.23 -5.66
N ARG A 64 -1.66 14.01 -4.83
CA ARG A 64 -1.43 15.43 -5.11
C ARG A 64 -0.02 15.78 -5.52
N GLY A 65 0.89 14.83 -5.50
CA GLY A 65 2.28 15.13 -5.81
C GLY A 65 3.09 15.67 -4.64
N ASP A 66 2.55 15.61 -3.43
CA ASP A 66 3.27 16.04 -2.24
C ASP A 66 4.47 15.16 -1.93
N SER A 67 4.42 13.91 -2.37
CA SER A 67 5.53 12.99 -2.30
C SER A 67 5.68 12.35 -3.67
N SER A 68 6.75 11.58 -3.87
CA SER A 68 6.87 10.85 -5.12
C SER A 68 5.76 9.83 -5.23
N PHE A 69 5.44 9.43 -6.45
CA PHE A 69 4.40 8.43 -6.65
C PHE A 69 4.77 7.11 -5.97
N GLU A 70 6.05 6.76 -6.02
CA GLU A 70 6.51 5.53 -5.36
C GLU A 70 6.29 5.60 -3.86
N THR A 71 6.60 6.73 -3.26
CA THR A 71 6.39 6.90 -1.81
C THR A 71 4.91 6.83 -1.46
N TRP A 72 4.09 7.48 -2.25
CA TRP A 72 2.65 7.45 -2.03
C TRP A 72 2.11 6.03 -2.15
N THR A 73 2.55 5.30 -3.18
CA THR A 73 2.17 3.91 -3.37
C THR A 73 2.61 3.06 -2.19
N TYR A 74 3.83 3.29 -1.71
CA TYR A 74 4.35 2.54 -0.57
C TYR A 74 3.47 2.74 0.67
N ARG A 75 3.00 3.96 0.89
CA ARG A 75 2.11 4.24 2.00
C ARG A 75 0.77 3.54 1.86
N VAL A 76 0.21 3.57 0.66
CA VAL A 76 -1.05 2.86 0.41
C VAL A 76 -0.86 1.37 0.70
N ALA A 77 0.24 0.81 0.22
CA ALA A 77 0.52 -0.60 0.40
C ALA A 77 0.74 -0.96 1.86
N THR A 78 1.56 -0.18 2.58
CA THR A 78 1.84 -0.51 3.97
C THR A 78 0.61 -0.36 4.85
N ASN A 79 -0.22 0.62 4.58
CA ASN A 79 -1.45 0.78 5.36
C ASN A 79 -2.35 -0.44 5.21
N TYR A 80 -2.46 -0.96 3.99
CA TYR A 80 -3.25 -2.15 3.78
C TYR A 80 -2.61 -3.37 4.42
N LEU A 81 -1.29 -3.51 4.26
CA LEU A 81 -0.57 -4.69 4.75
C LEU A 81 -0.52 -4.75 6.27
N LEU A 82 -0.50 -3.60 6.94
CA LEU A 82 -0.58 -3.57 8.39
C LEU A 82 -1.86 -4.24 8.87
N THR A 83 -2.97 -3.89 8.25
CA THR A 83 -4.25 -4.46 8.62
C THR A 83 -4.33 -5.94 8.27
N ALA A 84 -3.84 -6.30 7.09
CA ALA A 84 -3.86 -7.70 6.65
C ALA A 84 -3.01 -8.57 7.58
N ARG A 85 -1.84 -8.07 7.96
CA ARG A 85 -0.97 -8.81 8.85
C ARG A 85 -1.59 -9.01 10.22
N LYS A 86 -2.30 -7.99 10.69
CA LYS A 86 -3.01 -8.07 11.95
C LYS A 86 -4.06 -9.17 11.94
N ILE A 87 -4.81 -9.26 10.84
CA ILE A 87 -5.86 -10.26 10.71
C ILE A 87 -5.25 -11.67 10.69
N ILE A 88 -4.18 -11.84 9.94
CA ILE A 88 -3.50 -13.13 9.86
C ILE A 88 -2.95 -13.53 11.22
N ALA A 89 -2.34 -12.59 11.92
CA ALA A 89 -1.79 -12.88 13.25
C ALA A 89 -2.90 -13.29 14.22
N SER A 90 -4.04 -12.65 14.13
CA SER A 90 -5.18 -12.98 14.98
C SER A 90 -5.66 -14.41 14.70
N ASP A 91 -5.76 -14.77 13.43
CA ASP A 91 -6.20 -16.10 13.04
C ASP A 91 -5.24 -17.20 13.52
N ARG A 92 -3.97 -16.88 13.58
CA ARG A 92 -2.95 -17.85 13.98
C ARG A 92 -2.67 -17.82 15.47
N GLY A 93 -3.36 -16.97 16.22
CA GLY A 93 -3.13 -16.86 17.64
C GLY A 93 -1.86 -16.17 18.02
N LEU A 94 -1.26 -15.43 17.10
CA LEU A 94 -0.02 -14.71 17.34
C LEU A 94 -0.30 -13.37 18.01
N SER A 95 0.71 -12.85 18.73
CA SER A 95 0.55 -11.59 19.40
C SER A 95 0.56 -10.45 18.39
N PHE A 96 -0.53 -9.73 18.33
CA PHE A 96 -0.62 -8.57 17.49
C PHE A 96 0.41 -7.52 17.89
N GLN A 97 0.69 -7.43 19.16
CA GLN A 97 1.60 -6.40 19.66
C GLN A 97 3.02 -6.59 19.14
N MET A 98 3.46 -7.84 18.99
CA MET A 98 4.78 -8.10 18.43
C MET A 98 4.90 -7.56 17.01
N PHE A 99 3.89 -7.86 16.18
CA PHE A 99 3.91 -7.37 14.81
C PHE A 99 3.79 -5.86 14.76
N SER A 100 2.97 -5.32 15.64
CA SER A 100 2.74 -3.89 15.69
C SER A 100 4.02 -3.13 15.96
N ASP A 101 4.80 -3.60 16.94
CA ASP A 101 6.05 -2.94 17.29
C ASP A 101 7.05 -2.96 16.14
N ASP A 102 7.19 -4.12 15.49
CA ASP A 102 8.11 -4.24 14.36
C ASP A 102 7.71 -3.30 13.23
N LEU A 103 6.42 -3.25 12.95
CA LEU A 103 5.92 -2.42 11.86
C LEU A 103 6.07 -0.94 12.17
N LEU A 104 5.79 -0.56 13.40
CA LEU A 104 5.91 0.83 13.79
C LEU A 104 7.36 1.29 13.71
N ASN A 105 8.30 0.44 14.10
CA ASN A 105 9.71 0.78 13.97
C ASN A 105 10.11 0.96 12.53
N GLY A 106 9.61 0.10 11.65
CA GLY A 106 9.89 0.22 10.23
C GLY A 106 9.24 1.43 9.59
N LEU A 107 8.04 1.76 10.05
CA LEU A 107 7.30 2.88 9.49
C LEU A 107 7.79 4.23 9.98
N ALA A 108 8.36 4.25 11.17
CA ALA A 108 8.82 5.51 11.75
C ALA A 108 9.80 6.22 10.84
N ASP A 109 10.65 5.47 10.16
CA ASP A 109 11.61 6.06 9.25
C ASP A 109 10.97 6.62 8.00
N GLU A 110 9.87 6.01 7.58
CA GLU A 110 9.23 6.40 6.34
C GLU A 110 8.22 7.51 6.52
N ASN A 111 7.51 7.43 7.63
CA ASN A 111 6.37 8.30 7.77
C ASN A 111 6.45 9.20 8.95
N ALA A 112 7.63 9.49 9.37
CA ALA A 112 7.81 10.16 10.63
C ALA A 112 6.92 11.34 10.80
N ALA A 113 6.37 11.87 9.79
CA ALA A 113 5.64 13.05 9.99
C ALA A 113 4.36 13.17 9.23
N ALA A 114 3.79 12.14 8.80
CA ALA A 114 2.62 12.24 7.96
C ALA A 114 1.35 11.95 8.75
N PRO A 115 0.71 12.95 9.34
CA PRO A 115 -0.53 12.74 10.09
C PRO A 115 -1.62 12.09 9.25
N GLU A 116 -1.61 12.38 7.95
CA GLU A 116 -2.59 11.80 7.05
C GLU A 116 -2.50 10.28 7.00
N ASP A 117 -1.32 9.75 7.19
CA ASP A 117 -1.15 8.30 7.17
C ASP A 117 -1.86 7.63 8.32
N HIS A 118 -1.91 8.29 9.46
CA HIS A 118 -2.62 7.75 10.61
C HIS A 118 -4.12 7.71 10.35
N ILE A 119 -4.64 8.71 9.69
CA ILE A 119 -6.05 8.75 9.35
C ILE A 119 -6.38 7.63 8.37
N MET A 120 -5.55 7.47 7.35
CA MET A 120 -5.76 6.39 6.37
C MET A 120 -5.69 5.02 7.03
N LEU A 121 -4.77 4.83 7.94
CA LEU A 121 -4.64 3.56 8.62
C LEU A 121 -5.90 3.26 9.43
N ASN A 122 -6.43 4.25 10.11
CA ASN A 122 -7.66 4.06 10.87
C ASN A 122 -8.84 3.72 9.96
N GLU A 123 -8.93 4.37 8.82
CA GLU A 123 -9.98 4.07 7.87
C GLU A 123 -9.88 2.64 7.36
N LEU A 124 -8.67 2.19 7.06
CA LEU A 124 -8.47 0.84 6.59
C LEU A 124 -8.83 -0.18 7.65
N ARG A 125 -8.51 0.11 8.91
CA ARG A 125 -8.88 -0.78 9.99
C ARG A 125 -10.39 -0.94 10.07
N ILE A 126 -11.11 0.17 9.97
CA ILE A 126 -12.56 0.14 10.02
C ILE A 126 -13.10 -0.68 8.88
N ARG A 127 -12.61 -0.46 7.69
CA ARG A 127 -13.08 -1.20 6.52
C ARG A 127 -12.79 -2.69 6.62
N CYS A 128 -11.64 -3.04 7.13
CA CYS A 128 -11.24 -4.44 7.17
C CYS A 128 -11.90 -5.21 8.30
N THR A 129 -12.44 -4.53 9.29
CA THR A 129 -13.12 -5.21 10.37
C THR A 129 -14.59 -5.44 10.09
N ILE A 130 -15.08 -4.87 9.03
CA ILE A 130 -16.43 -5.11 8.60
C ILE A 130 -16.50 -6.38 7.76
#